data_0f2561810313b2bffc31bafe4d0919d5
#
_entry.id   0f2561810313b2bffc31bafe4d0919d5
#
_cell.length_a   1.000
_cell.length_b   1.000
_cell.length_c   1.000
_cell.angle_alpha   90.00
_cell.angle_beta   90.00
_cell.angle_gamma   90.00
#
_symmetry.space_group_name_H-M   'P 1'
#
loop_
_entity.id
_entity.type
_entity.pdbx_description
1 polymer ?
#
loop_
_entity_poly.entity_id
_entity_poly.type
_entity_poly.pdbx_seq_one_letter_code
_entity_poly.pdbx_strand_id
1 'polypeptide(L)'
;MLVKTKAIVISSLKFQEKSLIVKCFTLSHGLKSYFVRDAFSSRKASQKIAYFQPLSVLEIEAMHKNKGTLETFKEIKIAVPFQSIHTDLVKSTMVMFLSEMLHYSIQEEEKNEAFFVFLETALSWLDHHDEISNFHLILLLEATKYFGFYPDVSEVEFSYFEMIDGVFTLFHGANTLTEHETNLFKKLIDLKFENDQKVFHVAERQILLKILIDYYSFHLEGFKKPKSLEVLKEIFS
;
A
#
# COMPACT_ATOMS: atom_id res chain seq x y z
N MET A 1 19.01 -2.60 20.54
CA MET A 1 19.83 -3.43 19.62
C MET A 1 20.10 -2.64 18.35
N LEU A 2 21.31 -2.72 17.80
CA LEU A 2 21.59 -2.15 16.48
C LEU A 2 21.10 -3.11 15.41
N VAL A 3 20.32 -2.59 14.46
CA VAL A 3 19.72 -3.37 13.37
C VAL A 3 20.08 -2.77 12.03
N LYS A 4 20.46 -3.62 11.06
CA LYS A 4 20.58 -3.27 9.65
C LYS A 4 19.51 -4.00 8.85
N THR A 5 18.68 -3.25 8.10
CA THR A 5 17.58 -3.84 7.37
C THR A 5 17.12 -2.92 6.23
N LYS A 6 16.42 -3.48 5.23
CA LYS A 6 15.62 -2.69 4.30
C LYS A 6 14.33 -2.23 4.98
N ALA A 7 13.80 -1.10 4.54
CA ALA A 7 12.57 -0.51 5.06
C ALA A 7 11.80 0.23 3.95
N ILE A 8 10.49 0.01 3.87
CA ILE A 8 9.57 0.74 3.00
C ILE A 8 8.90 1.82 3.84
N VAL A 9 8.95 3.07 3.39
CA VAL A 9 8.32 4.21 4.09
C VAL A 9 6.80 4.13 3.92
N ILE A 10 6.09 3.92 5.02
CA ILE A 10 4.63 3.83 5.03
C ILE A 10 3.98 5.20 5.31
N SER A 11 4.54 5.98 6.21
CA SER A 11 4.06 7.35 6.44
C SER A 11 5.15 8.22 7.05
N SER A 12 5.04 9.52 6.79
CA SER A 12 5.94 10.53 7.34
C SER A 12 5.11 11.71 7.81
N LEU A 13 5.09 11.95 9.12
CA LEU A 13 4.27 12.97 9.75
C LEU A 13 5.15 14.00 10.45
N LYS A 14 4.89 15.29 10.18
CA LYS A 14 5.53 16.36 10.92
C LYS A 14 5.12 16.29 12.40
N PHE A 15 6.11 16.28 13.28
CA PHE A 15 5.93 16.25 14.71
C PHE A 15 6.59 17.47 15.34
N GLN A 16 5.79 18.28 16.05
CA GLN A 16 6.22 19.59 16.53
C GLN A 16 6.75 20.46 15.37
N GLU A 17 7.58 21.47 15.66
CA GLU A 17 8.04 22.42 14.63
C GLU A 17 9.13 21.86 13.72
N LYS A 18 10.01 21.00 14.25
CA LYS A 18 11.30 20.65 13.59
C LYS A 18 11.55 19.17 13.38
N SER A 19 10.64 18.29 13.81
CA SER A 19 10.86 16.84 13.80
C SER A 19 9.86 16.10 12.91
N LEU A 20 10.19 14.84 12.56
CA LEU A 20 9.28 13.92 11.88
C LEU A 20 9.11 12.64 12.71
N ILE A 21 7.94 12.04 12.60
CA ILE A 21 7.72 10.63 12.92
C ILE A 21 7.54 9.90 11.59
N VAL A 22 8.42 8.94 11.32
CA VAL A 22 8.40 8.14 10.10
C VAL A 22 8.04 6.70 10.45
N LYS A 23 6.98 6.18 9.87
CA LYS A 23 6.54 4.80 10.02
C LYS A 23 7.06 4.00 8.84
N CYS A 24 7.82 2.95 9.11
CA CYS A 24 8.41 2.10 8.08
C CYS A 24 8.00 0.64 8.29
N PHE A 25 7.66 -0.05 7.20
CA PHE A 25 7.57 -1.50 7.17
C PHE A 25 8.97 -2.05 6.88
N THR A 26 9.55 -2.78 7.83
CA THR A 26 10.93 -3.28 7.75
C THR A 26 10.96 -4.76 7.39
N LEU A 27 11.94 -5.16 6.57
CA LEU A 27 12.12 -6.55 6.15
C LEU A 27 12.30 -7.51 7.34
N SER A 28 13.01 -7.07 8.38
CA SER A 28 13.43 -7.96 9.48
C SER A 28 12.61 -7.83 10.77
N HIS A 29 11.86 -6.73 10.97
CA HIS A 29 11.21 -6.42 12.25
C HIS A 29 9.78 -5.87 12.07
N GLY A 30 9.14 -6.07 10.92
CA GLY A 30 7.78 -5.58 10.66
C GLY A 30 7.66 -4.06 10.72
N LEU A 31 6.52 -3.58 11.17
CA LEU A 31 6.21 -2.16 11.23
C LEU A 31 6.90 -1.49 12.42
N LYS A 32 7.67 -0.43 12.16
CA LYS A 32 8.38 0.36 13.18
C LYS A 32 8.23 1.85 12.95
N SER A 33 8.15 2.60 14.04
CA SER A 33 8.07 4.05 14.02
C SER A 33 9.38 4.68 14.49
N TYR A 34 9.89 5.62 13.70
CA TYR A 34 11.17 6.26 13.93
C TYR A 34 11.01 7.75 14.17
N PHE A 35 11.76 8.28 15.14
CA PHE A 35 11.85 9.71 15.41
C PHE A 35 13.04 10.32 14.68
N VAL A 36 12.77 11.32 13.83
CA VAL A 36 13.77 12.10 13.11
C VAL A 36 13.83 13.49 13.70
N ARG A 37 14.84 13.72 14.55
CA ARG A 37 15.03 15.01 15.21
C ARG A 37 15.54 16.06 14.23
N ASP A 38 15.08 17.30 14.42
CA ASP A 38 15.57 18.49 13.73
C ASP A 38 15.56 18.37 12.18
N ALA A 39 14.61 17.60 11.64
CA ALA A 39 14.46 17.34 10.19
C ALA A 39 14.33 18.65 9.36
N PHE A 40 13.85 19.74 9.96
CA PHE A 40 13.60 21.04 9.33
C PHE A 40 14.55 22.15 9.84
N SER A 41 15.58 21.81 10.61
CA SER A 41 16.43 22.81 11.28
C SER A 41 17.41 23.52 10.34
N SER A 42 17.75 22.93 9.20
CA SER A 42 18.68 23.49 8.21
C SER A 42 18.38 22.96 6.80
N ARG A 43 18.92 23.62 5.77
CA ARG A 43 18.79 23.15 4.37
C ARG A 43 19.34 21.72 4.20
N LYS A 44 20.46 21.39 4.84
CA LYS A 44 21.05 20.04 4.80
C LYS A 44 20.18 19.00 5.52
N ALA A 45 19.53 19.37 6.62
CA ALA A 45 18.59 18.51 7.33
C ALA A 45 17.32 18.29 6.48
N SER A 46 16.80 19.35 5.85
CA SER A 46 15.63 19.26 4.97
C SER A 46 15.85 18.38 3.74
N GLN A 47 17.08 18.27 3.23
CA GLN A 47 17.40 17.33 2.13
C GLN A 47 17.15 15.87 2.53
N LYS A 48 17.28 15.54 3.83
CA LYS A 48 16.99 14.17 4.30
C LYS A 48 15.50 13.82 4.26
N ILE A 49 14.62 14.80 4.20
CA ILE A 49 13.16 14.57 4.12
C ILE A 49 12.82 13.84 2.80
N ALA A 50 13.60 14.06 1.74
CA ALA A 50 13.41 13.37 0.46
C ALA A 50 13.52 11.85 0.57
N TYR A 51 14.23 11.31 1.56
CA TYR A 51 14.27 9.87 1.83
C TYR A 51 12.90 9.32 2.30
N PHE A 52 12.07 10.18 2.89
CA PHE A 52 10.82 9.77 3.54
C PHE A 52 9.59 10.04 2.67
N GLN A 53 9.76 10.03 1.36
CA GLN A 53 8.64 10.05 0.42
C GLN A 53 7.83 8.74 0.51
N PRO A 54 6.52 8.77 0.23
CA PRO A 54 5.67 7.58 0.26
C PRO A 54 6.27 6.42 -0.53
N LEU A 55 6.32 5.24 0.09
CA LEU A 55 6.82 3.98 -0.46
C LEU A 55 8.28 3.97 -0.94
N SER A 56 9.11 4.97 -0.54
CA SER A 56 10.56 4.89 -0.73
C SER A 56 11.12 3.64 -0.06
N VAL A 57 12.03 2.95 -0.75
CA VAL A 57 12.73 1.76 -0.22
C VAL A 57 14.12 2.18 0.25
N LEU A 58 14.36 2.03 1.54
CA LEU A 58 15.56 2.46 2.24
C LEU A 58 16.36 1.27 2.75
N GLU A 59 17.67 1.42 2.80
CA GLU A 59 18.56 0.63 3.66
C GLU A 59 18.84 1.45 4.91
N ILE A 60 18.51 0.91 6.07
CA ILE A 60 18.63 1.61 7.34
C ILE A 60 19.54 0.87 8.33
N GLU A 61 20.32 1.66 9.08
CA GLU A 61 20.90 1.24 10.34
C GLU A 61 20.18 1.99 11.47
N ALA A 62 19.57 1.26 12.40
CA ALA A 62 18.71 1.83 13.42
C ALA A 62 18.92 1.20 14.80
N MET A 63 18.64 1.98 15.85
CA MET A 63 18.62 1.50 17.22
C MET A 63 17.20 1.12 17.62
N HIS A 64 16.93 -0.18 17.74
CA HIS A 64 15.67 -0.70 18.23
C HIS A 64 15.73 -0.95 19.74
N LYS A 65 14.83 -0.32 20.48
CA LYS A 65 14.68 -0.48 21.92
C LYS A 65 13.63 -1.54 22.27
N ASN A 66 12.71 -1.83 21.33
CA ASN A 66 11.61 -2.80 21.47
C ASN A 66 10.75 -2.59 22.74
N LYS A 67 10.52 -1.32 23.11
CA LYS A 67 9.74 -0.92 24.31
C LYS A 67 8.43 -0.22 23.94
N GLY A 68 7.93 -0.41 22.69
CA GLY A 68 6.75 0.33 22.19
C GLY A 68 6.98 1.84 22.04
N THR A 69 8.25 2.30 22.07
CA THR A 69 8.64 3.70 21.89
C THR A 69 9.19 3.95 20.50
N LEU A 70 9.25 5.22 20.09
CA LEU A 70 9.88 5.62 18.84
C LEU A 70 11.34 5.19 18.79
N GLU A 71 11.71 4.54 17.70
CA GLU A 71 13.06 4.11 17.39
C GLU A 71 13.88 5.26 16.77
N THR A 72 15.18 5.07 16.55
CA THR A 72 16.04 6.12 15.98
C THR A 72 16.92 5.57 14.89
N PHE A 73 17.00 6.29 13.76
CA PHE A 73 17.97 6.01 12.70
C PHE A 73 19.38 6.41 13.11
N LYS A 74 20.36 5.58 12.77
CA LYS A 74 21.79 5.92 12.75
C LYS A 74 22.24 6.31 11.36
N GLU A 75 21.90 5.49 10.36
CA GLU A 75 22.24 5.71 8.97
C GLU A 75 21.03 5.37 8.08
N ILE A 76 20.89 6.12 6.99
CA ILE A 76 19.83 5.93 6.00
C ILE A 76 20.46 6.08 4.62
N LYS A 77 20.19 5.13 3.73
CA LYS A 77 20.52 5.17 2.31
C LYS A 77 19.31 4.79 1.47
N ILE A 78 19.25 5.26 0.24
CA ILE A 78 18.28 4.76 -0.74
C ILE A 78 18.71 3.33 -1.10
N ALA A 79 17.82 2.35 -0.91
CA ALA A 79 18.07 0.97 -1.33
C ALA A 79 17.68 0.76 -2.80
N VAL A 80 16.55 1.36 -3.23
CA VAL A 80 16.08 1.33 -4.61
C VAL A 80 15.93 2.77 -5.10
N PRO A 81 16.78 3.23 -6.02
CA PRO A 81 16.70 4.58 -6.59
C PRO A 81 15.62 4.62 -7.68
N PHE A 82 14.36 4.82 -7.31
CA PHE A 82 13.26 4.98 -8.26
C PHE A 82 13.46 6.19 -9.18
N GLN A 83 13.14 6.01 -10.47
CA GLN A 83 13.32 7.03 -11.50
C GLN A 83 12.04 7.84 -11.73
N SER A 84 10.88 7.20 -11.68
CA SER A 84 9.59 7.79 -12.06
C SER A 84 8.57 7.89 -10.93
N ILE A 85 8.56 6.96 -9.97
CA ILE A 85 7.51 6.87 -8.93
C ILE A 85 7.25 8.20 -8.20
N HIS A 86 8.30 8.98 -7.90
CA HIS A 86 8.17 10.22 -7.15
C HIS A 86 8.18 11.49 -8.02
N THR A 87 8.41 11.36 -9.33
CA THR A 87 8.53 12.48 -10.28
C THR A 87 7.39 12.53 -11.28
N ASP A 88 6.84 11.39 -11.67
CA ASP A 88 5.63 11.31 -12.47
C ASP A 88 4.40 11.61 -11.63
N LEU A 89 3.49 12.46 -12.13
CA LEU A 89 2.32 12.91 -11.39
C LEU A 89 1.34 11.76 -11.09
N VAL A 90 1.12 10.86 -12.04
CA VAL A 90 0.18 9.75 -11.89
C VAL A 90 0.74 8.74 -10.89
N LYS A 91 2.01 8.32 -11.07
CA LYS A 91 2.68 7.37 -10.18
C LYS A 91 2.80 7.92 -8.75
N SER A 92 3.20 9.17 -8.59
CA SER A 92 3.33 9.80 -7.26
C SER A 92 2.00 9.90 -6.52
N THR A 93 0.91 10.22 -7.22
CA THR A 93 -0.44 10.20 -6.65
C THR A 93 -0.86 8.78 -6.24
N MET A 94 -0.57 7.80 -7.10
CA MET A 94 -0.87 6.39 -6.82
C MET A 94 -0.12 5.88 -5.59
N VAL A 95 1.18 6.13 -5.47
CA VAL A 95 1.95 5.68 -4.29
C VAL A 95 1.56 6.42 -3.03
N MET A 96 1.14 7.68 -3.12
CA MET A 96 0.57 8.40 -1.98
C MET A 96 -0.70 7.71 -1.46
N PHE A 97 -1.61 7.34 -2.36
CA PHE A 97 -2.83 6.60 -2.02
C PHE A 97 -2.51 5.21 -1.44
N LEU A 98 -1.65 4.44 -2.11
CA LEU A 98 -1.26 3.11 -1.65
C LEU A 98 -0.54 3.14 -0.30
N SER A 99 0.30 4.14 -0.08
CA SER A 99 0.96 4.37 1.21
C SER A 99 -0.05 4.59 2.34
N GLU A 100 -1.12 5.35 2.09
CA GLU A 100 -2.18 5.58 3.06
C GLU A 100 -3.02 4.32 3.29
N MET A 101 -3.33 3.54 2.23
CA MET A 101 -3.97 2.22 2.35
C MET A 101 -3.16 1.29 3.24
N LEU A 102 -1.86 1.14 2.95
CA LEU A 102 -0.95 0.30 3.74
C LEU A 102 -0.79 0.80 5.18
N HIS A 103 -0.84 2.12 5.41
CA HIS A 103 -0.80 2.70 6.75
C HIS A 103 -1.94 2.20 7.64
N TYR A 104 -3.14 2.03 7.07
CA TYR A 104 -4.31 1.55 7.80
C TYR A 104 -4.44 0.02 7.80
N SER A 105 -3.75 -0.67 6.89
CA SER A 105 -3.85 -2.13 6.73
C SER A 105 -2.78 -2.89 7.50
N ILE A 106 -1.54 -2.36 7.56
CA ILE A 106 -0.45 -3.00 8.30
C ILE A 106 -0.59 -2.64 9.77
N GLN A 107 -1.18 -3.53 10.56
CA GLN A 107 -1.40 -3.33 11.99
C GLN A 107 -0.36 -4.06 12.85
N GLU A 108 0.25 -5.12 12.33
CA GLU A 108 1.15 -5.98 13.08
C GLU A 108 2.60 -5.47 13.03
N GLU A 109 3.25 -5.49 14.19
CA GLU A 109 4.69 -5.23 14.31
C GLU A 109 5.53 -6.48 13.96
N GLU A 110 4.87 -7.57 13.56
CA GLU A 110 5.53 -8.82 13.22
C GLU A 110 6.18 -8.77 11.84
N LYS A 111 7.26 -9.54 11.71
CA LYS A 111 7.99 -9.70 10.47
C LYS A 111 7.11 -10.43 9.44
N ASN A 112 6.92 -9.83 8.27
CA ASN A 112 6.33 -10.47 7.09
C ASN A 112 7.25 -10.24 5.89
N GLU A 113 8.24 -11.11 5.73
CA GLU A 113 9.25 -11.01 4.67
C GLU A 113 8.65 -11.19 3.29
N ALA A 114 7.70 -12.12 3.13
CA ALA A 114 7.04 -12.36 1.86
C ALA A 114 6.27 -11.12 1.37
N PHE A 115 5.55 -10.45 2.27
CA PHE A 115 4.85 -9.21 1.94
C PHE A 115 5.82 -8.06 1.62
N PHE A 116 6.93 -7.96 2.34
CA PHE A 116 7.97 -6.96 2.05
C PHE A 116 8.52 -7.14 0.63
N VAL A 117 8.90 -8.37 0.27
CA VAL A 117 9.45 -8.69 -1.06
C VAL A 117 8.40 -8.44 -2.15
N PHE A 118 7.14 -8.80 -1.91
CA PHE A 118 6.04 -8.50 -2.83
C PHE A 118 5.94 -6.99 -3.10
N LEU A 119 5.90 -6.17 -2.05
CA LEU A 119 5.82 -4.70 -2.18
C LEU A 119 7.03 -4.12 -2.92
N GLU A 120 8.25 -4.53 -2.54
CA GLU A 120 9.48 -4.05 -3.20
C GLU A 120 9.48 -4.40 -4.70
N THR A 121 9.04 -5.61 -5.06
CA THR A 121 8.94 -6.06 -6.45
C THR A 121 7.87 -5.29 -7.22
N ALA A 122 6.69 -5.12 -6.64
CA ALA A 122 5.59 -4.39 -7.26
C ALA A 122 5.95 -2.90 -7.49
N LEU A 123 6.61 -2.25 -6.52
CA LEU A 123 7.08 -0.88 -6.67
C LEU A 123 8.15 -0.76 -7.76
N SER A 124 9.07 -1.71 -7.84
CA SER A 124 10.06 -1.75 -8.93
C SER A 124 9.38 -1.92 -10.30
N TRP A 125 8.35 -2.76 -10.38
CA TRP A 125 7.55 -2.89 -11.59
C TRP A 125 6.88 -1.57 -11.96
N LEU A 126 6.20 -0.90 -11.02
CA LEU A 126 5.55 0.41 -11.25
C LEU A 126 6.53 1.46 -11.77
N ASP A 127 7.76 1.47 -11.26
CA ASP A 127 8.77 2.44 -11.66
C ASP A 127 9.16 2.32 -13.14
N HIS A 128 9.19 1.08 -13.67
CA HIS A 128 9.69 0.78 -15.01
C HIS A 128 8.61 0.66 -16.09
N HIS A 129 7.32 0.74 -15.73
CA HIS A 129 6.22 0.57 -16.68
C HIS A 129 5.39 1.85 -16.81
N ASP A 130 4.82 2.08 -18.01
CA ASP A 130 3.99 3.24 -18.30
C ASP A 130 2.49 2.89 -18.29
N GLU A 131 2.12 1.67 -18.70
CA GLU A 131 0.73 1.18 -18.63
C GLU A 131 0.40 0.67 -17.21
N ILE A 132 0.03 1.61 -16.35
CA ILE A 132 -0.12 1.39 -14.91
C ILE A 132 -1.57 1.55 -14.40
N SER A 133 -2.52 1.70 -15.33
CA SER A 133 -3.91 2.09 -14.99
C SER A 133 -4.59 1.17 -13.98
N ASN A 134 -4.25 -0.12 -13.97
CA ASN A 134 -4.83 -1.13 -13.08
C ASN A 134 -3.92 -1.49 -11.89
N PHE A 135 -2.71 -0.94 -11.83
CA PHE A 135 -1.68 -1.32 -10.84
C PHE A 135 -2.19 -1.29 -9.41
N HIS A 136 -2.84 -0.18 -9.02
CA HIS A 136 -3.33 0.01 -7.66
C HIS A 136 -4.41 -1.02 -7.28
N LEU A 137 -5.27 -1.42 -8.21
CA LEU A 137 -6.31 -2.43 -7.98
C LEU A 137 -5.68 -3.82 -7.78
N ILE A 138 -4.73 -4.19 -8.64
CA ILE A 138 -4.00 -5.46 -8.56
C ILE A 138 -3.22 -5.52 -7.25
N LEU A 139 -2.46 -4.46 -6.90
CA LEU A 139 -1.67 -4.43 -5.67
C LEU A 139 -2.55 -4.58 -4.42
N LEU A 140 -3.67 -3.87 -4.37
CA LEU A 140 -4.60 -3.96 -3.24
C LEU A 140 -5.20 -5.36 -3.13
N LEU A 141 -5.65 -5.96 -4.22
CA LEU A 141 -6.20 -7.32 -4.19
C LEU A 141 -5.13 -8.34 -3.77
N GLU A 142 -3.95 -8.31 -4.38
CA GLU A 142 -2.87 -9.24 -4.05
C GLU A 142 -2.38 -9.08 -2.60
N ALA A 143 -2.39 -7.86 -2.05
CA ALA A 143 -2.02 -7.59 -0.66
C ALA A 143 -2.95 -8.29 0.35
N THR A 144 -4.22 -8.53 0.01
CA THR A 144 -5.16 -9.25 0.90
C THR A 144 -4.71 -10.66 1.23
N LYS A 145 -3.88 -11.30 0.39
CA LYS A 145 -3.25 -12.61 0.67
C LYS A 145 -2.39 -12.58 1.92
N TYR A 146 -1.68 -11.47 2.12
CA TYR A 146 -0.76 -11.30 3.24
C TYR A 146 -1.47 -10.82 4.51
N PHE A 147 -2.69 -10.32 4.36
CA PHE A 147 -3.57 -9.93 5.48
C PHE A 147 -4.56 -11.05 5.87
N GLY A 148 -4.61 -12.16 5.11
CA GLY A 148 -5.41 -13.33 5.43
C GLY A 148 -6.88 -13.27 5.01
N PHE A 149 -7.25 -12.34 4.10
CA PHE A 149 -8.62 -12.22 3.59
C PHE A 149 -8.70 -12.16 2.04
N TYR A 150 -7.82 -12.89 1.35
CA TYR A 150 -7.93 -13.03 -0.10
C TYR A 150 -9.24 -13.77 -0.44
N PRO A 151 -9.96 -13.33 -1.49
CA PRO A 151 -11.19 -13.99 -1.93
C PRO A 151 -11.02 -15.48 -2.15
N ASP A 152 -11.94 -16.29 -1.62
CA ASP A 152 -11.99 -17.71 -1.93
C ASP A 152 -12.56 -17.91 -3.35
N VAL A 153 -11.74 -18.48 -4.22
CA VAL A 153 -12.06 -18.68 -5.63
C VAL A 153 -12.57 -20.09 -5.94
N SER A 154 -12.84 -20.92 -4.94
CA SER A 154 -13.28 -22.31 -5.11
C SER A 154 -14.62 -22.42 -5.88
N GLU A 155 -15.49 -21.42 -5.75
CA GLU A 155 -16.81 -21.34 -6.39
C GLU A 155 -16.94 -20.07 -7.25
N VAL A 156 -15.86 -19.69 -7.93
CA VAL A 156 -15.78 -18.46 -8.74
C VAL A 156 -16.82 -18.37 -9.86
N GLU A 157 -17.40 -19.48 -10.31
CA GLU A 157 -18.47 -19.53 -11.31
C GLU A 157 -19.80 -18.95 -10.82
N PHE A 158 -20.06 -18.85 -9.49
CA PHE A 158 -21.30 -18.34 -8.95
C PHE A 158 -21.50 -16.84 -9.25
N SER A 159 -22.78 -16.42 -9.29
CA SER A 159 -23.17 -15.10 -9.82
C SER A 159 -22.85 -13.92 -8.92
N TYR A 160 -22.74 -14.13 -7.63
CA TYR A 160 -22.55 -13.07 -6.64
C TYR A 160 -21.32 -13.31 -5.80
N PHE A 161 -20.68 -12.23 -5.31
CA PHE A 161 -19.61 -12.31 -4.34
C PHE A 161 -20.07 -11.70 -3.02
N GLU A 162 -19.98 -12.47 -1.95
CA GLU A 162 -20.32 -12.04 -0.59
C GLU A 162 -19.07 -11.40 0.06
N MET A 163 -19.20 -10.14 0.47
CA MET A 163 -18.08 -9.27 0.85
C MET A 163 -17.55 -9.54 2.28
N ILE A 164 -18.39 -10.07 3.19
CA ILE A 164 -18.00 -10.31 4.59
C ILE A 164 -17.24 -11.63 4.71
N ASP A 165 -17.77 -12.70 4.12
CA ASP A 165 -17.13 -14.01 4.17
C ASP A 165 -16.06 -14.20 3.09
N GLY A 166 -16.04 -13.31 2.08
CA GLY A 166 -15.05 -13.36 1.00
C GLY A 166 -15.23 -14.54 0.04
N VAL A 167 -16.46 -14.98 -0.22
CA VAL A 167 -16.81 -16.16 -1.02
C VAL A 167 -17.76 -15.84 -2.15
N PHE A 168 -17.74 -16.66 -3.21
CA PHE A 168 -18.75 -16.59 -4.26
C PHE A 168 -20.01 -17.38 -3.85
N THR A 169 -21.21 -16.90 -4.26
CA THR A 169 -22.49 -17.48 -3.88
C THR A 169 -23.51 -17.39 -5.03
N LEU A 170 -24.52 -18.29 -5.00
CA LEU A 170 -25.67 -18.26 -5.92
C LEU A 170 -26.75 -17.26 -5.47
N PHE A 171 -26.73 -16.85 -4.20
CA PHE A 171 -27.79 -16.06 -3.60
C PHE A 171 -27.42 -14.60 -3.46
N HIS A 172 -28.30 -13.71 -3.92
CA HIS A 172 -28.16 -12.28 -3.69
C HIS A 172 -28.59 -11.95 -2.25
N GLY A 173 -27.74 -11.19 -1.53
CA GLY A 173 -27.95 -10.75 -0.15
C GLY A 173 -27.55 -9.30 0.09
N ALA A 174 -27.66 -8.84 1.32
CA ALA A 174 -27.38 -7.44 1.69
C ALA A 174 -25.92 -7.02 1.47
N ASN A 175 -24.97 -7.95 1.61
CA ASN A 175 -23.54 -7.68 1.50
C ASN A 175 -22.91 -8.31 0.24
N THR A 176 -23.74 -8.75 -0.72
CA THR A 176 -23.22 -9.26 -1.98
C THR A 176 -23.06 -8.16 -3.01
N LEU A 177 -22.02 -8.29 -3.83
CA LEU A 177 -21.91 -7.52 -5.06
C LEU A 177 -23.03 -7.89 -6.03
N THR A 178 -23.46 -6.95 -6.88
CA THR A 178 -24.33 -7.23 -8.02
C THR A 178 -23.63 -8.17 -9.00
N GLU A 179 -24.36 -8.82 -9.90
CA GLU A 179 -23.78 -9.68 -10.94
C GLU A 179 -22.74 -8.93 -11.78
N HIS A 180 -23.02 -7.66 -12.13
CA HIS A 180 -22.10 -6.85 -12.90
C HIS A 180 -20.79 -6.58 -12.12
N GLU A 181 -20.89 -6.16 -10.86
CA GLU A 181 -19.75 -5.91 -9.98
C GLU A 181 -18.97 -7.21 -9.72
N THR A 182 -19.64 -8.33 -9.51
CA THR A 182 -19.01 -9.66 -9.36
C THR A 182 -18.22 -10.04 -10.59
N ASN A 183 -18.76 -9.81 -11.78
CA ASN A 183 -18.05 -10.10 -13.04
C ASN A 183 -16.82 -9.21 -13.23
N LEU A 184 -16.87 -7.93 -12.82
CA LEU A 184 -15.69 -7.06 -12.81
C LEU A 184 -14.66 -7.55 -11.80
N PHE A 185 -15.10 -7.98 -10.62
CA PHE A 185 -14.21 -8.46 -9.56
C PHE A 185 -13.52 -9.78 -9.96
N LYS A 186 -14.22 -10.71 -10.63
CA LYS A 186 -13.61 -11.92 -11.22
C LYS A 186 -12.51 -11.57 -12.22
N LYS A 187 -12.77 -10.63 -13.14
CA LYS A 187 -11.75 -10.16 -14.08
C LYS A 187 -10.54 -9.58 -13.37
N LEU A 188 -10.74 -8.87 -12.23
CA LEU A 188 -9.63 -8.34 -11.44
C LEU A 188 -8.81 -9.44 -10.77
N ILE A 189 -9.46 -10.50 -10.26
CA ILE A 189 -8.79 -11.68 -9.68
C ILE A 189 -7.87 -12.37 -10.70
N ASP A 190 -8.28 -12.44 -11.95
CA ASP A 190 -7.49 -13.06 -13.03
C ASP A 190 -6.36 -12.14 -13.54
N LEU A 191 -6.43 -10.83 -13.23
CA LEU A 191 -5.48 -9.86 -13.76
C LEU A 191 -4.14 -9.92 -13.02
N LYS A 192 -3.04 -9.79 -13.77
CA LYS A 192 -1.66 -9.73 -13.23
C LYS A 192 -0.98 -8.45 -13.70
N PHE A 193 0.10 -8.04 -13.03
CA PHE A 193 0.87 -6.85 -13.40
C PHE A 193 1.37 -6.88 -14.85
N GLU A 194 1.69 -8.07 -15.36
CA GLU A 194 2.23 -8.28 -16.71
C GLU A 194 1.19 -8.12 -17.83
N ASN A 195 -0.08 -7.96 -17.49
CA ASN A 195 -1.16 -7.76 -18.45
C ASN A 195 -1.23 -6.30 -18.89
N ASP A 196 -0.49 -5.90 -19.91
CA ASP A 196 -0.41 -4.53 -20.45
C ASP A 196 -1.70 -4.02 -21.11
N GLN A 197 -2.80 -4.77 -21.07
CA GLN A 197 -4.04 -4.38 -21.70
C GLN A 197 -4.87 -3.45 -20.81
N LYS A 198 -5.51 -2.45 -21.41
CA LYS A 198 -6.56 -1.64 -20.78
C LYS A 198 -7.82 -2.48 -20.57
N VAL A 199 -7.77 -3.38 -19.58
CA VAL A 199 -8.85 -4.34 -19.29
C VAL A 199 -10.10 -3.63 -18.78
N PHE A 200 -9.94 -2.53 -18.05
CA PHE A 200 -11.04 -1.78 -17.46
C PHE A 200 -11.11 -0.35 -17.98
N HIS A 201 -12.35 0.11 -18.24
CA HIS A 201 -12.63 1.53 -18.43
C HIS A 201 -12.56 2.31 -17.11
N VAL A 202 -12.51 3.64 -17.20
CA VAL A 202 -12.41 4.51 -16.01
C VAL A 202 -13.51 4.22 -14.99
N ALA A 203 -14.77 4.13 -15.45
CA ALA A 203 -15.90 3.84 -14.57
C ALA A 203 -15.79 2.47 -13.87
N GLU A 204 -15.33 1.45 -14.58
CA GLU A 204 -15.12 0.11 -14.02
C GLU A 204 -14.01 0.11 -12.96
N ARG A 205 -12.90 0.83 -13.20
CA ARG A 205 -11.84 1.01 -12.19
C ARG A 205 -12.34 1.71 -10.93
N GLN A 206 -13.21 2.71 -11.07
CA GLN A 206 -13.81 3.39 -9.92
C GLN A 206 -14.74 2.47 -9.11
N ILE A 207 -15.53 1.61 -9.79
CA ILE A 207 -16.36 0.59 -9.14
C ILE A 207 -15.46 -0.39 -8.38
N LEU A 208 -14.43 -0.94 -9.03
CA LEU A 208 -13.50 -1.90 -8.42
C LEU A 208 -12.74 -1.29 -7.24
N LEU A 209 -12.30 -0.05 -7.35
CA LEU A 209 -11.63 0.66 -6.26
C LEU A 209 -12.56 0.82 -5.05
N LYS A 210 -13.84 1.16 -5.27
CA LYS A 210 -14.84 1.23 -4.21
C LYS A 210 -15.05 -0.14 -3.56
N ILE A 211 -15.18 -1.20 -4.36
CA ILE A 211 -15.33 -2.58 -3.86
C ILE A 211 -14.15 -2.95 -2.97
N LEU A 212 -12.92 -2.71 -3.41
CA LEU A 212 -11.73 -3.03 -2.63
C LEU A 212 -11.67 -2.26 -1.30
N ILE A 213 -11.98 -0.95 -1.31
CA ILE A 213 -11.99 -0.14 -0.08
C ILE A 213 -13.06 -0.65 0.90
N ASP A 214 -14.25 -0.96 0.41
CA ASP A 214 -15.33 -1.50 1.24
C ASP A 214 -14.94 -2.91 1.76
N TYR A 215 -14.31 -3.75 0.94
CA TYR A 215 -13.79 -5.07 1.31
C TYR A 215 -12.75 -4.97 2.44
N TYR A 216 -11.75 -4.08 2.31
CA TYR A 216 -10.80 -3.79 3.39
C TYR A 216 -11.49 -3.33 4.67
N SER A 217 -12.57 -2.55 4.55
CA SER A 217 -13.32 -2.06 5.71
C SER A 217 -14.07 -3.18 6.45
N PHE A 218 -14.50 -4.22 5.75
CA PHE A 218 -15.14 -5.38 6.38
C PHE A 218 -14.15 -6.28 7.11
N HIS A 219 -12.93 -6.43 6.57
CA HIS A 219 -11.96 -7.41 7.06
C HIS A 219 -10.92 -6.85 8.04
N LEU A 220 -10.72 -5.53 8.09
CA LEU A 220 -9.71 -4.91 8.94
C LEU A 220 -10.35 -4.00 10.00
N GLU A 221 -10.25 -4.41 11.25
CA GLU A 221 -10.73 -3.59 12.37
C GLU A 221 -9.99 -2.24 12.42
N GLY A 222 -10.75 -1.17 12.59
CA GLY A 222 -10.19 0.19 12.65
C GLY A 222 -9.67 0.75 11.32
N PHE A 223 -9.91 0.08 10.20
CA PHE A 223 -9.57 0.59 8.87
C PHE A 223 -10.27 1.94 8.61
N LYS A 224 -9.52 2.87 8.01
CA LYS A 224 -10.03 4.20 7.64
C LYS A 224 -9.89 4.42 6.14
N LYS A 225 -10.95 4.96 5.53
CA LYS A 225 -10.88 5.35 4.11
C LYS A 225 -9.77 6.38 3.88
N PRO A 226 -8.88 6.16 2.91
CA PRO A 226 -7.78 7.07 2.61
C PRO A 226 -8.30 8.45 2.19
N LYS A 227 -7.67 9.51 2.70
CA LYS A 227 -7.99 10.89 2.30
C LYS A 227 -7.53 11.20 0.88
N SER A 228 -6.44 10.57 0.45
CA SER A 228 -5.89 10.67 -0.90
C SER A 228 -6.75 10.01 -1.99
N LEU A 229 -7.81 9.29 -1.62
CA LEU A 229 -8.72 8.64 -2.55
C LEU A 229 -9.34 9.63 -3.55
N GLU A 230 -9.76 10.81 -3.09
CA GLU A 230 -10.37 11.81 -3.98
C GLU A 230 -9.36 12.36 -5.00
N VAL A 231 -8.11 12.58 -4.57
CA VAL A 231 -7.03 13.01 -5.49
C VAL A 231 -6.74 11.93 -6.53
N LEU A 232 -6.73 10.65 -6.11
CA LEU A 232 -6.54 9.55 -7.04
C LEU A 232 -7.66 9.49 -8.09
N LYS A 233 -8.92 9.67 -7.69
CA LYS A 233 -10.06 9.67 -8.60
C LYS A 233 -9.97 10.79 -9.64
N GLU A 234 -9.54 11.99 -9.24
CA GLU A 234 -9.36 13.13 -10.15
C GLU A 234 -8.29 12.85 -11.21
N ILE A 235 -7.19 12.22 -10.85
CA ILE A 235 -6.09 11.90 -11.77
C ILE A 235 -6.48 10.77 -12.76
N PHE A 236 -7.33 9.83 -12.33
CA PHE A 236 -7.78 8.69 -13.14
C PHE A 236 -9.17 8.89 -13.77
N SER A 237 -9.72 10.13 -13.72
CA SER A 237 -11.01 10.48 -14.34
C SER A 237 -10.93 10.68 -15.86
#